data_3a562da01162f1d9e2b0bb5067067f87
#
_entry.id   3a562da01162f1d9e2b0bb5067067f87
#
_cell.length_a   1.000
_cell.length_b   1.000
_cell.length_c   1.000
_cell.angle_alpha   90.00
_cell.angle_beta   90.00
_cell.angle_gamma   90.00
#
_symmetry.space_group_name_H-M   'P 1'
#
loop_
_entity.id
_entity.type
_entity.pdbx_description
1 polymer ?
#
loop_
_entity_poly.entity_id
_entity_poly.type
_entity_poly.pdbx_seq_one_letter_code
_entity_poly.pdbx_strand_id
1 'polypeptide(L)'
;MLYCVRMDVRVPHDVAVDKFEKLKADEKARAQDLQRAGIWKHLWRIAGAYANVSIFDVKDHDELHGLLSTLPLFPFMDITVTPLAKHPSAID
;
A
#
# COMPACT_ATOMS: atom_id res chain seq x y z
N MET A 1 1.64 4.42 -14.88
CA MET A 1 1.98 5.61 -14.08
C MET A 1 2.45 5.17 -12.71
N LEU A 2 3.49 5.80 -12.21
CA LEU A 2 4.08 5.44 -10.92
C LEU A 2 3.58 6.37 -9.81
N TYR A 3 3.29 5.78 -8.67
CA TYR A 3 2.87 6.49 -7.48
C TYR A 3 3.65 5.99 -6.28
N CYS A 4 4.12 6.95 -5.46
CA CYS A 4 4.66 6.64 -4.15
C CYS A 4 3.50 6.73 -3.15
N VAL A 5 3.26 5.66 -2.41
CA VAL A 5 2.15 5.59 -1.46
C VAL A 5 2.70 5.29 -0.09
N ARG A 6 2.49 6.21 0.85
CA ARG A 6 2.80 5.97 2.26
C ARG A 6 1.52 5.52 2.96
N MET A 7 1.61 4.42 3.69
CA MET A 7 0.51 3.87 4.46
C MET A 7 0.91 3.78 5.93
N ASP A 8 0.18 4.46 6.79
CA ASP A 8 0.32 4.40 8.24
C ASP A 8 -0.87 3.63 8.79
N VAL A 9 -0.63 2.51 9.46
CA VAL A 9 -1.70 1.67 10.01
C VAL A 9 -1.96 2.04 11.46
N ARG A 10 -3.23 2.31 11.77
CA ARG A 10 -3.68 2.53 13.14
C ARG A 10 -4.43 1.29 13.61
N VAL A 11 -3.87 0.63 14.62
CA VAL A 11 -4.49 -0.58 15.18
C VAL A 11 -5.78 -0.19 15.90
N PRO A 12 -6.94 -0.75 15.52
CA PRO A 12 -8.20 -0.39 16.12
C PRO A 12 -8.33 -0.93 17.56
N HIS A 13 -8.99 -0.16 18.43
CA HIS A 13 -9.27 -0.59 19.80
C HIS A 13 -10.51 -1.46 19.92
N ASP A 14 -11.44 -1.32 18.99
CA ASP A 14 -12.78 -1.91 19.03
C ASP A 14 -12.95 -3.14 18.15
N VAL A 15 -11.85 -3.63 17.57
CA VAL A 15 -11.84 -4.85 16.76
C VAL A 15 -11.15 -5.95 17.56
N ALA A 16 -11.76 -7.13 17.59
CA ALA A 16 -11.17 -8.29 18.26
C ALA A 16 -9.80 -8.65 17.67
N VAL A 17 -8.87 -9.06 18.53
CA VAL A 17 -7.48 -9.36 18.13
C VAL A 17 -7.42 -10.42 17.03
N ASP A 18 -8.18 -11.48 17.17
CA ASP A 18 -8.22 -12.57 16.17
C ASP A 18 -8.76 -12.09 14.83
N LYS A 19 -9.76 -11.22 14.84
CA LYS A 19 -10.30 -10.62 13.62
C LYS A 19 -9.27 -9.72 12.93
N PHE A 20 -8.54 -8.91 13.70
CA PHE A 20 -7.51 -8.05 13.14
C PHE A 20 -6.34 -8.87 12.59
N GLU A 21 -5.95 -9.95 13.26
CA GLU A 21 -4.92 -10.86 12.78
C GLU A 21 -5.31 -11.49 11.44
N LYS A 22 -6.60 -11.83 11.26
CA LYS A 22 -7.10 -12.33 9.98
C LYS A 22 -7.02 -11.26 8.90
N LEU A 23 -7.38 -10.01 9.21
CA LEU A 23 -7.27 -8.91 8.25
C LEU A 23 -5.82 -8.70 7.81
N LYS A 24 -4.86 -8.80 8.75
CA LYS A 24 -3.44 -8.67 8.43
C LYS A 24 -2.97 -9.81 7.51
N ALA A 25 -3.43 -11.03 7.75
CA ALA A 25 -3.09 -12.17 6.92
C ALA A 25 -3.65 -12.01 5.50
N ASP A 26 -4.90 -11.56 5.38
CA ASP A 26 -5.55 -11.31 4.10
C ASP A 26 -4.85 -10.15 3.35
N GLU A 27 -4.45 -9.11 4.08
CA GLU A 27 -3.68 -7.98 3.54
C GLU A 27 -2.35 -8.45 2.95
N LYS A 28 -1.62 -9.29 3.70
CA LYS A 28 -0.34 -9.85 3.26
C LYS A 28 -0.51 -10.65 1.97
N ALA A 29 -1.51 -11.52 1.90
CA ALA A 29 -1.77 -12.32 0.71
C ALA A 29 -2.09 -11.44 -0.49
N ARG A 30 -2.94 -10.44 -0.31
CA ARG A 30 -3.30 -9.49 -1.37
C ARG A 30 -2.08 -8.70 -1.85
N ALA A 31 -1.27 -8.19 -0.92
CA ALA A 31 -0.07 -7.43 -1.26
C ALA A 31 0.92 -8.28 -2.05
N GLN A 32 1.10 -9.54 -1.68
CA GLN A 32 2.01 -10.42 -2.40
C GLN A 32 1.49 -10.75 -3.79
N ASP A 33 0.18 -10.95 -3.96
CA ASP A 33 -0.41 -11.18 -5.28
C ASP A 33 -0.22 -9.96 -6.20
N LEU A 34 -0.42 -8.76 -5.68
CA LEU A 34 -0.21 -7.53 -6.45
C LEU A 34 1.26 -7.32 -6.81
N GLN A 35 2.17 -7.72 -5.94
CA GLN A 35 3.61 -7.68 -6.22
C GLN A 35 3.98 -8.66 -7.34
N ARG A 36 3.45 -9.88 -7.30
CA ARG A 36 3.68 -10.87 -8.37
C ARG A 36 3.11 -10.41 -9.70
N ALA A 37 2.01 -9.69 -9.67
CA ALA A 37 1.41 -9.11 -10.88
C ALA A 37 2.16 -7.90 -11.43
N GLY A 38 3.15 -7.38 -10.71
CA GLY A 38 3.93 -6.21 -11.12
C GLY A 38 3.21 -4.88 -10.89
N ILE A 39 2.09 -4.90 -10.18
CA ILE A 39 1.30 -3.68 -9.88
C ILE A 39 1.87 -2.98 -8.65
N TRP A 40 2.13 -3.72 -7.58
CA TRP A 40 2.78 -3.22 -6.37
C TRP A 40 4.27 -3.48 -6.52
N LYS A 41 4.99 -2.52 -7.08
CA LYS A 41 6.38 -2.70 -7.50
C LYS A 41 7.35 -2.85 -6.35
N HIS A 42 7.20 -2.02 -5.32
CA HIS A 42 8.09 -2.01 -4.17
C HIS A 42 7.30 -1.79 -2.90
N LEU A 43 7.73 -2.43 -1.84
CA LEU A 43 7.10 -2.35 -0.52
C LEU A 43 8.20 -2.37 0.54
N TRP A 44 8.37 -1.25 1.25
CA TRP A 44 9.35 -1.11 2.31
C TRP A 44 8.70 -0.71 3.63
N ARG A 45 9.14 -1.36 4.70
CA ARG A 45 8.76 -0.96 6.06
C ARG A 45 9.48 0.34 6.42
N ILE A 46 8.76 1.29 7.03
CA ILE A 46 9.41 2.44 7.66
C ILE A 46 9.95 1.96 9.00
N ALA A 47 11.26 2.10 9.20
CA ALA A 47 11.90 1.64 10.43
C ALA A 47 11.29 2.36 11.64
N GLY A 48 10.90 1.60 12.64
CA GLY A 48 10.36 2.13 13.88
C GLY A 48 8.87 2.48 13.85
N ALA A 49 8.16 2.20 12.75
CA ALA A 49 6.75 2.56 12.62
C ALA A 49 5.92 1.41 12.05
N TYR A 50 4.62 1.38 12.37
CA TYR A 50 3.68 0.49 11.70
C TYR A 50 3.20 1.18 10.42
N ALA A 51 4.13 1.35 9.50
CA ALA A 51 3.92 2.10 8.28
C ALA A 51 4.81 1.54 7.17
N ASN A 52 4.42 1.80 5.93
CA ASN A 52 5.23 1.43 4.77
C ASN A 52 5.28 2.55 3.75
N VAL A 53 6.28 2.48 2.89
CA VAL A 53 6.36 3.25 1.64
C VAL A 53 6.33 2.25 0.50
N SER A 54 5.44 2.49 -0.44
CA SER A 54 5.18 1.58 -1.54
C SER A 54 5.25 2.32 -2.87
N ILE A 55 5.63 1.60 -3.93
CA ILE A 55 5.57 2.10 -5.30
C ILE A 55 4.56 1.23 -6.05
N PHE A 56 3.56 1.88 -6.64
CA PHE A 56 2.56 1.24 -7.49
C PHE A 56 2.73 1.69 -8.93
N ASP A 57 2.56 0.76 -9.86
CA ASP A 57 2.49 1.05 -11.29
C ASP A 57 1.09 0.70 -11.78
N VAL A 58 0.30 1.72 -12.07
CA VAL A 58 -1.10 1.60 -12.48
C VAL A 58 -1.39 2.54 -13.64
N LYS A 59 -2.53 2.36 -14.26
CA LYS A 59 -2.93 3.13 -15.44
C LYS A 59 -3.18 4.61 -15.11
N ASP A 60 -3.86 4.88 -13.99
CA ASP A 60 -4.22 6.22 -13.55
C ASP A 60 -4.55 6.21 -12.05
N HIS A 61 -4.87 7.39 -11.50
CA HIS A 61 -5.18 7.48 -10.07
C HIS A 61 -6.55 6.88 -9.71
N ASP A 62 -7.49 6.76 -10.64
CA ASP A 62 -8.75 6.07 -10.37
C ASP A 62 -8.50 4.58 -10.14
N GLU A 63 -7.64 3.97 -10.95
CA GLU A 63 -7.24 2.57 -10.75
C GLU A 63 -6.50 2.40 -9.42
N LEU A 64 -5.59 3.32 -9.08
CA LEU A 64 -4.88 3.29 -7.80
C LEU A 64 -5.87 3.36 -6.63
N HIS A 65 -6.79 4.32 -6.66
CA HIS A 65 -7.78 4.48 -5.58
C HIS A 65 -8.66 3.24 -5.44
N GLY A 66 -9.16 2.71 -6.56
CA GLY A 66 -9.95 1.49 -6.55
C GLY A 66 -9.21 0.32 -5.94
N LEU A 67 -7.92 0.19 -6.27
CA LEU A 67 -7.08 -0.87 -5.76
C LEU A 67 -6.80 -0.70 -4.26
N LEU A 68 -6.41 0.50 -3.83
CA LEU A 68 -6.13 0.77 -2.42
C LEU A 68 -7.37 0.55 -1.55
N SER A 69 -8.54 0.97 -2.03
CA SER A 69 -9.78 0.83 -1.27
C SER A 69 -10.23 -0.62 -1.08
N THR A 70 -9.67 -1.56 -1.85
CA THR A 70 -9.95 -3.00 -1.68
C THR A 70 -9.01 -3.68 -0.67
N LEU A 71 -8.00 -2.99 -0.18
CA LEU A 71 -7.08 -3.59 0.80
C LEU A 71 -7.82 -3.83 2.12
N PRO A 72 -7.67 -5.04 2.71
CA PRO A 72 -8.36 -5.35 3.97
C PRO A 72 -8.09 -4.38 5.10
N LEU A 73 -6.89 -3.79 5.17
CA LEU A 73 -6.54 -2.81 6.21
C LEU A 73 -6.86 -1.36 5.83
N PHE A 74 -7.44 -1.12 4.66
CA PHE A 74 -7.72 0.24 4.19
C PHE A 74 -8.46 1.10 5.24
N PRO A 75 -9.52 0.59 5.94
CA PRO A 75 -10.22 1.41 6.94
C PRO A 75 -9.37 1.86 8.11
N PHE A 76 -8.22 1.22 8.32
CA PHE A 76 -7.33 1.48 9.46
C PHE A 76 -6.05 2.21 9.02
N MET A 77 -6.01 2.72 7.80
CA MET A 77 -4.82 3.36 7.25
C MET A 77 -5.03 4.86 7.07
N ASP A 78 -3.96 5.62 7.35
CA ASP A 78 -3.78 6.96 6.80
C ASP A 78 -2.88 6.84 5.59
N ILE A 79 -3.37 7.28 4.43
CA ILE A 79 -2.69 7.09 3.15
C ILE A 79 -2.32 8.44 2.55
N THR A 80 -1.07 8.56 2.12
CA THR A 80 -0.57 9.73 1.38
C THR A 80 -0.08 9.24 0.02
N VAL A 81 -0.62 9.81 -1.04
CA VAL A 81 -0.28 9.45 -2.42
C VAL A 81 0.51 10.59 -3.06
N THR A 82 1.65 10.23 -3.66
CA THR A 82 2.49 11.18 -4.40
C THR A 82 2.69 10.63 -5.82
N PRO A 83 2.15 11.29 -6.85
CA PRO A 83 2.43 10.90 -8.23
C PRO A 83 3.89 11.16 -8.56
N LEU A 84 4.49 10.26 -9.33
CA LEU A 84 5.89 10.35 -9.70
C LEU A 84 6.04 10.55 -11.21
N ALA A 85 6.91 11.47 -11.58
CA ALA A 85 7.33 11.68 -12.96
C ALA A 85 8.78 11.25 -13.11
N LYS A 86 9.17 10.92 -14.34
CA LYS A 86 10.56 10.59 -14.62
C LYS A 86 11.42 11.86 -14.46
N HIS A 87 12.48 11.75 -13.67
CA HIS A 87 13.44 12.85 -13.54
C HIS A 87 14.36 12.90 -14.75
N PRO A 88 14.66 14.09 -15.30
CA PRO A 88 15.53 14.18 -16.49
C PRO A 88 16.95 13.62 -16.28
N SER A 89 17.41 13.59 -15.02
CA SER A 89 18.74 13.08 -14.68
C SER A 89 18.73 11.61 -14.27
N ALA A 90 17.59 10.93 -14.33
CA ALA A 90 17.53 9.50 -14.03
C ALA A 90 18.27 8.71 -15.11
N ILE A 91 19.04 7.68 -14.70
CA ILE A 91 19.85 6.88 -15.61
C ILE A 91 19.14 5.61 -16.09
N ASP A 92 17.99 5.27 -15.52
CA ASP A 92 17.21 4.08 -15.89
C ASP A 92 15.72 4.38 -16.08
#